data_2f653686c82990c61f38c223badbd92b
#
_entry.id   2f653686c82990c61f38c223badbd92b
#
_cell.length_a   1.000
_cell.length_b   1.000
_cell.length_c   1.000
_cell.angle_alpha   90.00
_cell.angle_beta   90.00
_cell.angle_gamma   90.00
#
_symmetry.space_group_name_H-M   'P 1'
#
loop_
_entity.id
_entity.type
_entity.pdbx_description
1 polymer ?
#
loop_
_entity_poly.entity_id
_entity_poly.type
_entity_poly.pdbx_seq_one_letter_code
_entity_poly.pdbx_strand_id
1 'polypeptide(L)'
;MLIKFQGKTPQVGDKVFIAQGAKVIGEVELGEDSSVWFNCVLRADFNFIKIGKRTNIQDLTTIHIWHREPNDKGYPTIIGDDVSIGHNCVIHACEIKNRVLVGMNSTIMDGACIEEDSIVGAGSVVTKHKKFPPRSLILGNPAKVIRELSQEEVDFLKISAQNYVEFKNAFLKESSVTQKPIF
;
A
#
# COMPACT_ATOMS: atom_id res chain seq x y z
N MET A 1 -7.68 4.84 -12.74
CA MET A 1 -7.51 4.38 -14.15
C MET A 1 -6.65 3.13 -14.18
N LEU A 2 -7.11 2.05 -14.81
CA LEU A 2 -6.34 0.83 -15.07
C LEU A 2 -5.61 0.96 -16.41
N ILE A 3 -4.30 0.74 -16.43
CA ILE A 3 -3.46 0.94 -17.62
C ILE A 3 -2.71 -0.35 -17.91
N LYS A 4 -2.92 -0.88 -19.12
CA LYS A 4 -2.18 -2.04 -19.61
C LYS A 4 -0.75 -1.65 -19.99
N PHE A 5 0.24 -2.47 -19.60
CA PHE A 5 1.64 -2.32 -19.99
C PHE A 5 2.23 -3.67 -20.39
N GLN A 6 2.89 -3.76 -21.54
CA GLN A 6 3.53 -4.98 -22.08
C GLN A 6 2.65 -6.24 -21.99
N GLY A 7 1.39 -6.13 -22.36
CA GLY A 7 0.44 -7.25 -22.31
C GLY A 7 -0.17 -7.52 -20.95
N LYS A 8 0.36 -6.97 -19.86
CA LYS A 8 -0.15 -7.12 -18.50
C LYS A 8 -1.21 -6.06 -18.18
N THR A 9 -2.35 -6.50 -17.69
CA THR A 9 -3.45 -5.64 -17.25
C THR A 9 -3.65 -5.84 -15.75
N PRO A 10 -3.84 -4.77 -14.96
CA PRO A 10 -4.11 -4.90 -13.53
C PRO A 10 -5.32 -5.79 -13.26
N GLN A 11 -5.18 -6.69 -12.27
CA GLN A 11 -6.25 -7.56 -11.79
C GLN A 11 -6.82 -6.96 -10.50
N VAL A 12 -8.13 -6.86 -10.46
CA VAL A 12 -8.86 -6.18 -9.39
C VAL A 12 -9.86 -7.15 -8.79
N GLY A 13 -9.74 -7.39 -7.49
CA GLY A 13 -10.66 -8.22 -6.72
C GLY A 13 -12.03 -7.58 -6.52
N ASP A 14 -12.90 -8.27 -5.82
CA ASP A 14 -14.25 -7.80 -5.54
C ASP A 14 -14.24 -6.56 -4.63
N LYS A 15 -15.19 -5.67 -4.86
CA LYS A 15 -15.42 -4.45 -4.04
C LYS A 15 -14.20 -3.54 -3.87
N VAL A 16 -13.24 -3.60 -4.76
CA VAL A 16 -12.08 -2.69 -4.75
C VAL A 16 -12.53 -1.29 -5.15
N PHE A 17 -12.02 -0.28 -4.45
CA PHE A 17 -12.22 1.13 -4.78
C PHE A 17 -10.95 1.72 -5.39
N ILE A 18 -11.10 2.37 -6.55
CA ILE A 18 -10.02 3.13 -7.20
C ILE A 18 -10.52 4.54 -7.44
N ALA A 19 -10.01 5.47 -6.64
CA ALA A 19 -10.43 6.87 -6.68
C ALA A 19 -10.03 7.58 -7.97
N GLN A 20 -10.67 8.71 -8.23
CA GLN A 20 -10.36 9.58 -9.36
C GLN A 20 -8.88 10.04 -9.30
N GLY A 21 -8.22 10.08 -10.45
CA GLY A 21 -6.81 10.46 -10.55
C GLY A 21 -5.83 9.32 -10.26
N ALA A 22 -6.23 8.26 -9.55
CA ALA A 22 -5.37 7.11 -9.29
C ALA A 22 -5.05 6.34 -10.58
N LYS A 23 -3.77 5.94 -10.72
CA LYS A 23 -3.25 5.18 -11.87
C LYS A 23 -2.69 3.85 -11.39
N VAL A 24 -3.21 2.75 -11.94
CA VAL A 24 -2.74 1.38 -11.65
C VAL A 24 -2.26 0.79 -12.96
N ILE A 25 -0.96 0.49 -13.06
CA ILE A 25 -0.26 0.26 -14.34
C ILE A 25 0.46 -1.09 -14.32
N GLY A 26 0.24 -1.91 -15.35
CA GLY A 26 1.00 -3.15 -15.58
C GLY A 26 0.57 -4.32 -14.70
N GLU A 27 1.52 -5.12 -14.19
CA GLU A 27 1.28 -6.35 -13.43
C GLU A 27 0.96 -6.06 -11.96
N VAL A 28 -0.23 -5.49 -11.72
CA VAL A 28 -0.74 -5.19 -10.36
C VAL A 28 -1.90 -6.12 -10.03
N GLU A 29 -1.89 -6.67 -8.82
CA GLU A 29 -3.00 -7.41 -8.22
C GLU A 29 -3.53 -6.64 -7.00
N LEU A 30 -4.83 -6.37 -6.96
CA LEU A 30 -5.53 -5.72 -5.85
C LEU A 30 -6.49 -6.71 -5.22
N GLY A 31 -6.29 -7.03 -3.94
CA GLY A 31 -7.13 -7.94 -3.17
C GLY A 31 -8.52 -7.37 -2.88
N GLU A 32 -9.45 -8.26 -2.54
CA GLU A 32 -10.84 -7.93 -2.18
C GLU A 32 -10.90 -6.83 -1.10
N ASP A 33 -11.88 -5.94 -1.23
CA ASP A 33 -12.12 -4.81 -0.31
C ASP A 33 -10.95 -3.82 -0.14
N SER A 34 -9.89 -3.91 -0.95
CA SER A 34 -8.80 -2.93 -0.91
C SER A 34 -9.23 -1.58 -1.53
N SER A 35 -8.44 -0.53 -1.28
CA SER A 35 -8.73 0.80 -1.82
C SER A 35 -7.46 1.55 -2.22
N VAL A 36 -7.51 2.19 -3.38
CA VAL A 36 -6.47 3.08 -3.90
C VAL A 36 -7.06 4.48 -4.03
N TRP A 37 -6.60 5.39 -3.20
CA TRP A 37 -7.17 6.72 -3.03
C TRP A 37 -6.66 7.71 -4.06
N PHE A 38 -7.06 8.99 -3.92
CA PHE A 38 -6.92 9.99 -4.97
C PHE A 38 -5.46 10.23 -5.35
N ASN A 39 -5.22 10.29 -6.66
CA ASN A 39 -3.92 10.61 -7.27
C ASN A 39 -2.76 9.67 -6.89
N CYS A 40 -3.04 8.46 -6.40
CA CYS A 40 -2.02 7.44 -6.22
C CYS A 40 -1.48 6.93 -7.55
N VAL A 41 -0.22 6.47 -7.56
CA VAL A 41 0.39 5.81 -8.71
C VAL A 41 0.98 4.46 -8.28
N LEU A 42 0.40 3.36 -8.77
CA LEU A 42 0.92 2.00 -8.62
C LEU A 42 1.47 1.57 -9.98
N ARG A 43 2.79 1.52 -10.14
CA ARG A 43 3.43 1.25 -11.43
C ARG A 43 4.28 -0.01 -11.39
N ALA A 44 3.75 -1.08 -11.99
CA ALA A 44 4.35 -2.41 -12.10
C ALA A 44 4.73 -2.70 -13.56
N ASP A 45 5.72 -1.98 -14.06
CA ASP A 45 6.16 -2.05 -15.46
C ASP A 45 7.09 -3.24 -15.76
N PHE A 46 8.09 -3.50 -14.92
CA PHE A 46 9.11 -4.55 -15.15
C PHE A 46 9.23 -5.59 -14.03
N ASN A 47 8.33 -5.55 -13.08
CA ASN A 47 8.10 -6.56 -12.04
C ASN A 47 6.64 -6.43 -11.60
N PHE A 48 6.20 -7.09 -10.51
CA PHE A 48 4.81 -7.05 -10.09
C PHE A 48 4.61 -6.30 -8.76
N ILE A 49 3.38 -5.81 -8.57
CA ILE A 49 2.86 -5.29 -7.31
C ILE A 49 1.69 -6.17 -6.88
N LYS A 50 1.71 -6.63 -5.63
CA LYS A 50 0.60 -7.35 -5.03
C LYS A 50 0.14 -6.64 -3.76
N ILE A 51 -1.15 -6.30 -3.72
CA ILE A 51 -1.83 -5.67 -2.59
C ILE A 51 -2.85 -6.65 -2.04
N GLY A 52 -2.79 -6.91 -0.75
CA GLY A 52 -3.71 -7.81 -0.05
C GLY A 52 -5.11 -7.24 0.15
N LYS A 53 -5.95 -8.02 0.83
CA LYS A 53 -7.34 -7.68 1.10
C LYS A 53 -7.46 -6.58 2.16
N ARG A 54 -8.51 -5.75 2.06
CA ARG A 54 -8.83 -4.65 3.01
C ARG A 54 -7.67 -3.68 3.27
N THR A 55 -6.71 -3.66 2.36
CA THR A 55 -5.55 -2.78 2.40
C THR A 55 -5.88 -1.46 1.72
N ASN A 56 -5.50 -0.35 2.34
CA ASN A 56 -5.74 0.98 1.80
C ASN A 56 -4.42 1.69 1.46
N ILE A 57 -4.39 2.28 0.27
CA ILE A 57 -3.29 3.10 -0.24
C ILE A 57 -3.81 4.52 -0.31
N GLN A 58 -3.43 5.36 0.66
CA GLN A 58 -3.98 6.70 0.81
C GLN A 58 -3.39 7.69 -0.19
N ASP A 59 -4.05 8.82 -0.32
CA ASP A 59 -3.85 9.82 -1.37
C ASP A 59 -2.38 10.16 -1.63
N LEU A 60 -2.06 10.43 -2.89
CA LEU A 60 -0.73 10.87 -3.37
C LEU A 60 0.40 9.84 -3.16
N THR A 61 0.10 8.63 -2.73
CA THR A 61 1.11 7.58 -2.51
C THR A 61 1.59 7.00 -3.83
N THR A 62 2.91 6.82 -3.93
CA THR A 62 3.56 6.17 -5.08
C THR A 62 4.09 4.80 -4.68
N ILE A 63 3.72 3.77 -5.44
CA ILE A 63 4.21 2.40 -5.29
C ILE A 63 4.91 1.97 -6.58
N HIS A 64 6.15 1.50 -6.45
CA HIS A 64 6.93 1.02 -7.58
C HIS A 64 7.73 -0.24 -7.22
N ILE A 65 8.42 -0.79 -8.19
CA ILE A 65 9.18 -2.04 -8.11
C ILE A 65 10.67 -1.81 -8.43
N TRP A 66 11.51 -2.78 -8.14
CA TRP A 66 12.82 -2.91 -8.78
C TRP A 66 12.73 -3.89 -9.94
N HIS A 67 13.21 -3.49 -11.11
CA HIS A 67 13.09 -4.28 -12.33
C HIS A 67 13.90 -5.59 -12.26
N ARG A 68 13.48 -6.54 -13.10
CA ARG A 68 14.20 -7.80 -13.31
C ARG A 68 15.30 -7.59 -14.35
N GLU A 69 16.44 -8.22 -14.12
CA GLU A 69 17.56 -8.31 -15.07
C GLU A 69 17.86 -9.80 -15.38
N PRO A 70 18.64 -10.13 -16.43
CA PRO A 70 18.90 -11.52 -16.79
C PRO A 70 19.42 -12.41 -15.66
N ASN A 71 20.19 -11.82 -14.74
CA ASN A 71 20.78 -12.52 -13.59
C ASN A 71 20.27 -12.01 -12.22
N ASP A 72 19.28 -11.13 -12.22
CA ASP A 72 18.66 -10.56 -11.00
C ASP A 72 17.13 -10.59 -11.14
N LYS A 73 16.47 -11.28 -10.20
CA LYS A 73 15.00 -11.32 -10.16
C LYS A 73 14.36 -9.97 -9.83
N GLY A 74 15.15 -8.98 -9.42
CA GLY A 74 14.67 -7.71 -8.89
C GLY A 74 13.86 -7.91 -7.61
N TYR A 75 13.22 -6.84 -7.18
CA TYR A 75 12.32 -6.88 -6.03
C TYR A 75 10.93 -6.40 -6.44
N PRO A 76 9.90 -7.24 -6.32
CA PRO A 76 8.51 -6.78 -6.42
C PRO A 76 8.15 -5.92 -5.22
N THR A 77 6.97 -5.32 -5.24
CA THR A 77 6.36 -4.76 -4.04
C THR A 77 5.19 -5.64 -3.61
N ILE A 78 5.26 -6.15 -2.40
CA ILE A 78 4.24 -7.03 -1.82
C ILE A 78 3.73 -6.40 -0.54
N ILE A 79 2.43 -6.13 -0.48
CA ILE A 79 1.75 -5.57 0.69
C ILE A 79 0.66 -6.55 1.10
N GLY A 80 0.66 -6.95 2.36
CA GLY A 80 -0.26 -7.93 2.93
C GLY A 80 -1.70 -7.44 3.11
N ASP A 81 -2.45 -8.19 3.89
CA ASP A 81 -3.84 -7.90 4.23
C ASP A 81 -3.92 -6.91 5.41
N ASP A 82 -5.01 -6.13 5.45
CA ASP A 82 -5.31 -5.20 6.55
C ASP A 82 -4.20 -4.15 6.79
N VAL A 83 -3.53 -3.72 5.73
CA VAL A 83 -2.45 -2.72 5.79
C VAL A 83 -3.02 -1.33 5.49
N SER A 84 -2.56 -0.34 6.28
CA SER A 84 -2.83 1.08 6.00
C SER A 84 -1.56 1.81 5.58
N ILE A 85 -1.49 2.22 4.32
CA ILE A 85 -0.41 3.08 3.82
C ILE A 85 -0.90 4.52 3.83
N GLY A 86 -0.33 5.33 4.70
CA GLY A 86 -0.68 6.74 4.88
C GLY A 86 -0.41 7.60 3.65
N HIS A 87 -0.98 8.82 3.68
CA HIS A 87 -0.88 9.77 2.57
C HIS A 87 0.57 10.10 2.20
N ASN A 88 0.81 10.31 0.90
CA ASN A 88 2.08 10.78 0.34
C ASN A 88 3.29 9.91 0.71
N CYS A 89 3.11 8.59 0.78
CA CYS A 89 4.21 7.65 0.98
C CYS A 89 4.88 7.28 -0.33
N VAL A 90 6.16 6.88 -0.23
CA VAL A 90 6.91 6.23 -1.31
C VAL A 90 7.23 4.80 -0.89
N ILE A 91 6.64 3.83 -1.57
CA ILE A 91 6.81 2.40 -1.31
C ILE A 91 7.51 1.78 -2.52
N HIS A 92 8.75 1.34 -2.35
CA HIS A 92 9.55 0.90 -3.47
C HIS A 92 10.17 -0.47 -3.22
N ALA A 93 9.80 -1.46 -4.05
CA ALA A 93 10.48 -2.74 -4.16
C ALA A 93 10.70 -3.45 -2.80
N CYS A 94 9.66 -3.54 -1.97
CA CYS A 94 9.75 -3.99 -0.58
C CYS A 94 8.60 -4.93 -0.21
N GLU A 95 8.69 -5.52 0.96
CA GLU A 95 7.66 -6.37 1.53
C GLU A 95 7.10 -5.77 2.82
N ILE A 96 5.79 -5.62 2.89
CA ILE A 96 5.04 -5.18 4.07
C ILE A 96 4.04 -6.27 4.39
N LYS A 97 4.19 -6.89 5.57
CA LYS A 97 3.32 -7.99 6.00
C LYS A 97 1.95 -7.51 6.43
N ASN A 98 1.14 -8.42 6.97
CA ASN A 98 -0.23 -8.10 7.36
C ASN A 98 -0.32 -7.14 8.56
N ARG A 99 -1.39 -6.37 8.62
CA ARG A 99 -1.70 -5.49 9.77
C ARG A 99 -0.56 -4.53 10.12
N VAL A 100 -0.03 -3.88 9.09
CA VAL A 100 0.99 -2.83 9.25
C VAL A 100 0.36 -1.47 8.95
N LEU A 101 0.69 -0.48 9.76
CA LEU A 101 0.41 0.91 9.46
C LEU A 101 1.70 1.62 9.08
N VAL A 102 1.74 2.18 7.89
CA VAL A 102 2.81 3.08 7.44
C VAL A 102 2.30 4.51 7.53
N GLY A 103 2.88 5.29 8.43
CA GLY A 103 2.52 6.69 8.66
C GLY A 103 2.83 7.58 7.45
N MET A 104 2.10 8.68 7.35
CA MET A 104 2.17 9.65 6.25
C MET A 104 3.60 10.13 5.96
N ASN A 105 3.89 10.44 4.69
CA ASN A 105 5.21 10.93 4.23
C ASN A 105 6.38 9.97 4.51
N SER A 106 6.13 8.68 4.70
CA SER A 106 7.20 7.70 4.91
C SER A 106 7.74 7.16 3.59
N THR A 107 9.02 6.76 3.60
CA THR A 107 9.68 6.11 2.47
C THR A 107 10.17 4.72 2.88
N ILE A 108 9.72 3.69 2.15
CA ILE A 108 10.20 2.30 2.33
C ILE A 108 10.96 1.90 1.07
N MET A 109 12.23 1.51 1.24
CA MET A 109 13.16 1.29 0.12
C MET A 109 13.37 -0.21 -0.18
N ASP A 110 14.08 -0.46 -1.28
CA ASP A 110 14.31 -1.75 -1.91
C ASP A 110 14.77 -2.85 -0.94
N GLY A 111 14.15 -4.00 -1.03
CA GLY A 111 14.47 -5.18 -0.23
C GLY A 111 14.17 -5.03 1.27
N ALA A 112 13.55 -3.94 1.69
CA ALA A 112 13.10 -3.80 3.07
C ALA A 112 11.93 -4.75 3.36
N CYS A 113 11.83 -5.22 4.60
CA CYS A 113 10.74 -6.05 5.09
C CYS A 113 10.24 -5.51 6.43
N ILE A 114 8.94 -5.19 6.47
CA ILE A 114 8.23 -4.84 7.70
C ILE A 114 7.36 -6.03 8.07
N GLU A 115 7.69 -6.68 9.19
CA GLU A 115 6.91 -7.80 9.70
C GLU A 115 5.56 -7.35 10.27
N GLU A 116 4.67 -8.32 10.44
CA GLU A 116 3.29 -8.08 10.81
C GLU A 116 3.09 -7.35 12.15
N ASP A 117 1.90 -6.78 12.32
CA ASP A 117 1.49 -6.08 13.55
C ASP A 117 2.41 -4.91 13.93
N SER A 118 2.93 -4.17 12.95
CA SER A 118 3.92 -3.12 13.16
C SER A 118 3.44 -1.73 12.71
N ILE A 119 4.03 -0.69 13.28
CA ILE A 119 3.80 0.70 12.91
C ILE A 119 5.11 1.33 12.46
N VAL A 120 5.11 1.86 11.23
CA VAL A 120 6.13 2.81 10.78
C VAL A 120 5.56 4.21 11.00
N GLY A 121 6.20 5.00 11.86
CA GLY A 121 5.71 6.34 12.16
C GLY A 121 5.92 7.31 10.99
N ALA A 122 5.10 8.36 10.97
CA ALA A 122 5.10 9.35 9.90
C ALA A 122 6.49 9.97 9.65
N GLY A 123 6.82 10.24 8.38
CA GLY A 123 8.09 10.83 7.97
C GLY A 123 9.32 9.92 8.12
N SER A 124 9.13 8.64 8.40
CA SER A 124 10.26 7.70 8.56
C SER A 124 10.84 7.28 7.21
N VAL A 125 12.16 7.01 7.20
CA VAL A 125 12.88 6.48 6.03
C VAL A 125 13.45 5.11 6.37
N VAL A 126 12.78 4.06 5.89
CA VAL A 126 13.25 2.68 5.95
C VAL A 126 14.21 2.44 4.79
N THR A 127 15.49 2.33 5.11
CA THR A 127 16.55 2.15 4.10
C THR A 127 16.59 0.73 3.55
N LYS A 128 17.29 0.57 2.41
CA LYS A 128 17.41 -0.68 1.65
C LYS A 128 17.78 -1.88 2.55
N HIS A 129 17.14 -3.03 2.25
CA HIS A 129 17.42 -4.34 2.88
C HIS A 129 17.23 -4.40 4.40
N LYS A 130 16.61 -3.40 5.02
CA LYS A 130 16.27 -3.45 6.45
C LYS A 130 15.12 -4.41 6.68
N LYS A 131 15.26 -5.23 7.72
CA LYS A 131 14.20 -6.13 8.21
C LYS A 131 13.86 -5.74 9.63
N PHE A 132 12.58 -5.56 9.89
CA PHE A 132 12.06 -5.21 11.21
C PHE A 132 11.19 -6.35 11.75
N PRO A 133 11.39 -6.75 13.02
CA PRO A 133 10.61 -7.83 13.62
C PRO A 133 9.13 -7.43 13.77
N PRO A 134 8.23 -8.40 13.96
CA PRO A 134 6.82 -8.13 14.18
C PRO A 134 6.60 -7.29 15.46
N ARG A 135 5.44 -6.67 15.55
CA ARG A 135 5.00 -5.86 16.70
C ARG A 135 5.93 -4.69 17.04
N SER A 136 6.52 -4.09 16.01
CA SER A 136 7.52 -3.02 16.19
C SER A 136 6.94 -1.62 15.95
N LEU A 137 7.26 -0.68 16.84
CA LEU A 137 7.22 0.75 16.54
C LEU A 137 8.54 1.15 15.87
N ILE A 138 8.46 1.61 14.62
CA ILE A 138 9.62 1.91 13.76
C ILE A 138 9.58 3.39 13.43
N LEU A 139 10.60 4.16 13.82
CA LEU A 139 10.66 5.62 13.63
C LEU A 139 12.03 6.07 13.15
N GLY A 140 12.05 7.21 12.45
CA GLY A 140 13.23 8.00 12.19
C GLY A 140 13.77 7.95 10.76
N ASN A 141 14.84 8.71 10.53
CA ASN A 141 15.60 8.76 9.27
C ASN A 141 17.13 8.69 9.59
N PRO A 142 17.80 7.54 9.40
CA PRO A 142 17.22 6.24 9.04
C PRO A 142 16.34 5.64 10.16
N ALA A 143 15.31 4.88 9.77
CA ALA A 143 14.35 4.28 10.70
C ALA A 143 14.98 3.15 11.53
N LYS A 144 14.55 3.09 12.81
CA LYS A 144 14.98 2.08 13.79
C LYS A 144 13.77 1.59 14.59
N VAL A 145 13.88 0.39 15.15
CA VAL A 145 12.93 -0.07 16.16
C VAL A 145 13.10 0.78 17.42
N ILE A 146 12.01 1.35 17.90
CA ILE A 146 11.98 2.16 19.13
C ILE A 146 11.55 1.31 20.31
N ARG A 147 10.51 0.49 20.13
CA ARG A 147 9.95 -0.42 21.12
C ARG A 147 9.01 -1.43 20.50
N GLU A 148 8.59 -2.39 21.25
CA GLU A 148 7.45 -3.25 20.91
C GLU A 148 6.13 -2.48 21.06
N LEU A 149 5.12 -2.84 20.24
CA LEU A 149 3.76 -2.32 20.33
C LEU A 149 3.00 -2.95 21.49
N SER A 150 2.16 -2.18 22.15
CA SER A 150 1.17 -2.69 23.09
C SER A 150 0.08 -3.50 22.36
N GLN A 151 -0.70 -4.27 23.11
CA GLN A 151 -1.83 -5.00 22.52
C GLN A 151 -2.90 -4.06 21.97
N GLU A 152 -3.15 -2.93 22.63
CA GLU A 152 -4.08 -1.91 22.17
C GLU A 152 -3.66 -1.29 20.83
N GLU A 153 -2.35 -1.05 20.64
CA GLU A 153 -1.83 -0.55 19.38
C GLU A 153 -1.99 -1.58 18.25
N VAL A 154 -1.74 -2.86 18.53
CA VAL A 154 -1.96 -3.95 17.55
C VAL A 154 -3.44 -4.08 17.20
N ASP A 155 -4.34 -4.00 18.17
CA ASP A 155 -5.78 -4.07 17.92
C ASP A 155 -6.27 -2.87 17.09
N PHE A 156 -5.69 -1.69 17.30
CA PHE A 156 -5.97 -0.48 16.52
C PHE A 156 -5.62 -0.64 15.03
N LEU A 157 -4.62 -1.45 14.66
CA LEU A 157 -4.25 -1.67 13.26
C LEU A 157 -5.40 -2.25 12.44
N LYS A 158 -6.14 -3.21 13.02
CA LYS A 158 -7.33 -3.79 12.39
C LYS A 158 -8.46 -2.77 12.24
N ILE A 159 -8.68 -1.97 13.28
CA ILE A 159 -9.68 -0.91 13.28
C ILE A 159 -9.35 0.11 12.18
N SER A 160 -8.09 0.51 12.07
CA SER A 160 -7.63 1.45 11.04
C SER A 160 -7.95 0.94 9.62
N ALA A 161 -7.62 -0.32 9.33
CA ALA A 161 -7.92 -0.91 8.03
C ALA A 161 -9.43 -1.01 7.78
N GLN A 162 -10.21 -1.44 8.77
CA GLN A 162 -11.67 -1.56 8.67
C GLN A 162 -12.35 -0.20 8.43
N ASN A 163 -11.90 0.87 9.06
CA ASN A 163 -12.42 2.21 8.82
C ASN A 163 -12.31 2.60 7.33
N TYR A 164 -11.19 2.25 6.68
CA TYR A 164 -11.01 2.53 5.26
C TYR A 164 -11.89 1.65 4.35
N VAL A 165 -12.25 0.44 4.79
CA VAL A 165 -13.29 -0.35 4.10
C VAL A 165 -14.64 0.35 4.18
N GLU A 166 -14.99 0.92 5.32
CA GLU A 166 -16.24 1.68 5.49
C GLU A 166 -16.23 2.98 4.67
N PHE A 167 -15.14 3.74 4.70
CA PHE A 167 -15.00 4.97 3.93
C PHE A 167 -15.13 4.70 2.43
N LYS A 168 -14.43 3.71 1.87
CA LYS A 168 -14.57 3.38 0.45
C LYS A 168 -15.98 2.94 0.08
N ASN A 169 -16.66 2.22 0.99
CA ASN A 169 -18.05 1.80 0.75
C ASN A 169 -18.99 3.00 0.69
N ALA A 170 -18.75 4.04 1.48
CA ALA A 170 -19.51 5.30 1.38
C ALA A 170 -19.26 5.96 0.00
N PHE A 171 -18.01 6.07 -0.45
CA PHE A 171 -17.68 6.61 -1.78
C PHE A 171 -18.32 5.80 -2.92
N LEU A 172 -18.31 4.47 -2.84
CA LEU A 172 -18.94 3.62 -3.86
C LEU A 172 -20.45 3.82 -3.93
N LYS A 173 -21.12 4.05 -2.80
CA LYS A 173 -22.56 4.36 -2.76
C LYS A 173 -22.88 5.71 -3.40
N GLU A 174 -22.11 6.75 -3.11
CA GLU A 174 -22.30 8.08 -3.68
C GLU A 174 -22.01 8.11 -5.19
N SER A 175 -20.95 7.43 -5.64
CA SER A 175 -20.62 7.35 -7.07
C SER A 175 -21.72 6.68 -7.90
N SER A 176 -22.54 5.80 -7.32
CA SER A 176 -23.69 5.20 -7.98
C SER A 176 -24.88 6.18 -8.08
N VAL A 177 -24.91 7.25 -7.31
CA VAL A 177 -25.98 8.27 -7.30
C VAL A 177 -25.63 9.47 -8.19
N THR A 178 -24.35 9.75 -8.45
CA THR A 178 -23.88 10.94 -9.16
C THR A 178 -23.66 10.72 -10.67
N GLN A 179 -24.38 9.83 -11.34
CA GLN A 179 -24.47 9.81 -12.81
C GLN A 179 -25.46 10.85 -13.35
N LYS A 180 -25.45 12.08 -12.80
CA LYS A 180 -25.96 13.22 -13.53
C LYS A 180 -24.77 13.95 -14.15
N PRO A 181 -24.76 14.14 -15.48
CA PRO A 181 -23.72 14.96 -16.08
C PRO A 181 -23.81 16.37 -15.48
N ILE A 182 -22.73 16.84 -14.90
CA ILE A 182 -22.57 18.25 -14.58
C ILE A 182 -22.22 18.91 -15.90
N PHE A 183 -23.18 19.61 -16.48
CA PHE A 183 -22.96 20.48 -17.64
C PHE A 183 -22.22 21.73 -17.21
#